data_afbce2bae072657d4869951228689957
#
_entry.id   afbce2bae072657d4869951228689957
#
_cell.length_a   1.000
_cell.length_b   1.000
_cell.length_c   1.000
_cell.angle_alpha   90.00
_cell.angle_beta   90.00
_cell.angle_gamma   90.00
#
_symmetry.space_group_name_H-M   'P 1'
#
loop_
_entity.id
_entity.type
_entity.pdbx_description
1 polymer ?
#
loop_
_entity_poly.entity_id
_entity_poly.type
_entity_poly.pdbx_seq_one_letter_code
_entity_poly.pdbx_strand_id
1 'polypeptide(L)'
;MKINGGIRFVEKGITASIRAMHVDSELISVTNENITGFDKVGYQRKDAVVSSMTEFLGVHGLSTTVDDKVGRMQISPNPLDISIASKGYFQTQSAEGIKVTRDGRFKLDKEGNLLTLDDSKVLSNTGMPIKLHIVPDDLKQIKINDRGLLSVFNPTTCKLEGVAYLGVVDADGALIMDPKVKQGYNEFSNVSLQEEFVSLMPVIKNFDANRQLFMIQNQNLQKVISQLGSAT
;
A
#
# COMPACT_ATOMS: atom_id res chain seq x y z
N MET A 1 0.14 46.52 -33.46
CA MET A 1 0.86 45.25 -33.33
C MET A 1 0.15 44.39 -32.29
N LYS A 2 -0.41 43.22 -32.62
CA LYS A 2 -1.20 42.42 -31.69
C LYS A 2 -0.28 41.54 -30.81
N ILE A 3 0.07 42.00 -29.61
CA ILE A 3 0.94 41.29 -28.64
C ILE A 3 0.20 40.16 -27.91
N ASN A 4 -1.11 40.01 -28.10
CA ASN A 4 -1.96 39.05 -27.37
C ASN A 4 -1.63 37.55 -27.58
N GLY A 5 -0.92 37.15 -28.65
CA GLY A 5 -0.56 35.76 -28.92
C GLY A 5 0.59 35.23 -28.06
N GLY A 6 1.64 36.05 -27.87
CA GLY A 6 2.85 35.65 -27.16
C GLY A 6 2.65 35.44 -25.65
N ILE A 7 1.87 36.30 -24.99
CA ILE A 7 1.59 36.22 -23.56
C ILE A 7 0.77 34.96 -23.23
N ARG A 8 -0.24 34.62 -24.03
CA ARG A 8 -1.03 33.40 -23.86
C ARG A 8 -0.22 32.12 -24.03
N PHE A 9 0.79 32.07 -24.88
CA PHE A 9 1.66 30.91 -25.04
C PHE A 9 2.59 30.73 -23.84
N VAL A 10 3.16 31.78 -23.29
CA VAL A 10 4.03 31.74 -22.10
C VAL A 10 3.21 31.31 -20.87
N GLU A 11 2.01 31.86 -20.68
CA GLU A 11 1.12 31.48 -19.58
C GLU A 11 0.71 30.02 -19.63
N LYS A 12 0.35 29.51 -20.82
CA LYS A 12 0.07 28.07 -21.01
C LYS A 12 1.29 27.17 -20.71
N GLY A 13 2.49 27.60 -21.13
CA GLY A 13 3.71 26.87 -20.89
C GLY A 13 4.09 26.82 -19.40
N ILE A 14 3.98 27.95 -18.68
CA ILE A 14 4.19 28.01 -17.24
C ILE A 14 3.22 27.05 -16.52
N THR A 15 1.93 27.11 -16.85
CA THR A 15 0.92 26.24 -16.25
C THR A 15 1.19 24.76 -16.53
N ALA A 16 1.59 24.42 -17.78
CA ALA A 16 1.94 23.05 -18.14
C ALA A 16 3.16 22.54 -17.34
N SER A 17 4.21 23.37 -17.20
CA SER A 17 5.40 23.00 -16.41
C SER A 17 5.07 22.78 -14.93
N ILE A 18 4.21 23.61 -14.33
CA ILE A 18 3.77 23.47 -12.94
C ILE A 18 2.99 22.17 -12.77
N ARG A 19 2.06 21.85 -13.68
CA ARG A 19 1.29 20.61 -13.63
C ARG A 19 2.21 19.39 -13.76
N ALA A 20 3.14 19.40 -14.70
CA ALA A 20 4.09 18.32 -14.88
C ALA A 20 4.95 18.10 -13.61
N MET A 21 5.47 19.17 -13.02
CA MET A 21 6.22 19.08 -11.75
C MET A 21 5.35 18.54 -10.60
N HIS A 22 4.05 18.86 -10.58
CA HIS A 22 3.15 18.30 -9.56
C HIS A 22 2.99 16.79 -9.73
N VAL A 23 2.74 16.31 -10.95
CA VAL A 23 2.66 14.88 -11.26
C VAL A 23 3.98 14.17 -10.92
N ASP A 24 5.12 14.73 -11.32
CA ASP A 24 6.44 14.17 -11.01
C ASP A 24 6.67 14.09 -9.47
N SER A 25 6.23 15.12 -8.72
CA SER A 25 6.31 15.13 -7.24
C SER A 25 5.48 14.03 -6.59
N GLU A 26 4.28 13.78 -7.09
CA GLU A 26 3.41 12.69 -6.63
C GLU A 26 4.02 11.31 -6.94
N LEU A 27 4.59 11.13 -8.14
CA LEU A 27 5.30 9.90 -8.50
C LEU A 27 6.49 9.64 -7.57
N ILE A 28 7.27 10.68 -7.27
CA ILE A 28 8.37 10.61 -6.29
C ILE A 28 7.85 10.22 -4.92
N SER A 29 6.70 10.76 -4.49
CA SER A 29 6.08 10.45 -3.20
C SER A 29 5.69 8.98 -3.11
N VAL A 30 5.03 8.42 -4.13
CA VAL A 30 4.64 7.01 -4.18
C VAL A 30 5.87 6.09 -4.15
N THR A 31 6.92 6.43 -4.93
CA THR A 31 8.17 5.67 -4.92
C THR A 31 8.85 5.70 -3.55
N ASN A 32 8.87 6.86 -2.87
CA ASN A 32 9.41 6.98 -1.52
C ASN A 32 8.61 6.16 -0.49
N GLU A 33 7.28 6.10 -0.62
CA GLU A 33 6.46 5.22 0.20
C GLU A 33 6.84 3.75 0.00
N ASN A 34 7.04 3.31 -1.25
CA ASN A 34 7.47 1.96 -1.56
C ASN A 34 8.85 1.66 -0.97
N ILE A 35 9.82 2.55 -1.16
CA ILE A 35 11.18 2.40 -0.60
C ILE A 35 11.12 2.29 0.93
N THR A 36 10.34 3.13 1.60
CA THR A 36 10.14 3.11 3.05
C THR A 36 9.40 1.85 3.51
N GLY A 37 8.54 1.29 2.64
CA GLY A 37 7.79 0.07 2.87
C GLY A 37 8.56 -1.23 2.64
N PHE A 38 9.78 -1.19 2.08
CA PHE A 38 10.54 -2.38 1.65
C PHE A 38 10.73 -3.44 2.75
N ASP A 39 11.04 -3.02 3.98
CA ASP A 39 11.26 -3.95 5.11
C ASP A 39 10.03 -4.13 5.99
N LYS A 40 8.88 -3.56 5.62
CA LYS A 40 7.66 -3.71 6.40
C LYS A 40 6.98 -5.04 6.09
N VAL A 41 6.52 -5.71 7.14
CA VAL A 41 5.69 -6.92 7.03
C VAL A 41 4.30 -6.54 6.52
N GLY A 42 3.82 -7.28 5.54
CA GLY A 42 2.50 -7.06 4.94
C GLY A 42 2.37 -5.84 4.05
N TYR A 43 3.47 -5.12 3.76
CA TYR A 43 3.43 -3.98 2.85
C TYR A 43 3.38 -4.45 1.40
N GLN A 44 2.48 -3.89 0.63
CA GLN A 44 2.37 -4.13 -0.81
C GLN A 44 2.76 -2.89 -1.59
N ARG A 45 3.51 -3.11 -2.67
CA ARG A 45 3.95 -2.08 -3.58
C ARG A 45 2.77 -1.32 -4.16
N LYS A 46 2.88 0.00 -4.22
CA LYS A 46 1.90 0.88 -4.85
C LYS A 46 2.39 1.27 -6.24
N ASP A 47 1.55 1.09 -7.24
CA ASP A 47 1.77 1.58 -8.59
C ASP A 47 0.98 2.87 -8.80
N ALA A 48 1.66 3.90 -9.29
CA ALA A 48 1.02 5.16 -9.66
C ALA A 48 0.54 5.09 -11.10
N VAL A 49 -0.73 5.39 -11.31
CA VAL A 49 -1.35 5.45 -12.64
C VAL A 49 -1.72 6.90 -12.94
N VAL A 50 -1.10 7.45 -13.99
CA VAL A 50 -1.38 8.80 -14.45
C VAL A 50 -2.39 8.76 -15.59
N SER A 51 -3.53 9.43 -15.45
CA SER A 51 -4.53 9.58 -16.49
C SER A 51 -4.28 10.86 -17.28
N SER A 52 -3.72 10.74 -18.49
CA SER A 52 -3.45 11.87 -19.38
C SER A 52 -4.70 12.66 -19.77
N MET A 53 -5.87 12.01 -19.82
CA MET A 53 -7.12 12.66 -20.16
C MET A 53 -7.64 13.57 -19.05
N THR A 54 -7.56 13.12 -17.79
CA THR A 54 -7.93 13.92 -16.62
C THR A 54 -6.98 15.10 -16.44
N GLU A 55 -5.69 14.91 -16.65
CA GLU A 55 -4.70 16.00 -16.64
C GLU A 55 -4.97 17.03 -17.73
N PHE A 56 -5.36 16.60 -18.93
CA PHE A 56 -5.75 17.51 -20.03
C PHE A 56 -6.97 18.36 -19.65
N LEU A 57 -7.94 17.79 -18.93
CA LEU A 57 -9.12 18.51 -18.44
C LEU A 57 -8.83 19.40 -17.22
N GLY A 58 -7.59 19.38 -16.70
CA GLY A 58 -7.19 20.17 -15.55
C GLY A 58 -7.61 19.56 -14.21
N VAL A 59 -8.04 18.31 -14.21
CA VAL A 59 -8.33 17.51 -13.00
C VAL A 59 -7.10 16.70 -12.67
N HIS A 60 -6.79 16.54 -11.38
CA HIS A 60 -5.69 15.69 -10.93
C HIS A 60 -5.98 14.24 -11.33
N GLY A 61 -5.11 13.66 -12.16
CA GLY A 61 -5.33 12.36 -12.81
C GLY A 61 -4.45 11.24 -12.28
N LEU A 62 -3.80 11.43 -11.13
CA LEU A 62 -2.99 10.39 -10.51
C LEU A 62 -3.85 9.56 -9.55
N SER A 63 -3.84 8.26 -9.75
CA SER A 63 -4.41 7.27 -8.84
C SER A 63 -3.34 6.24 -8.47
N THR A 64 -3.49 5.59 -7.32
CA THR A 64 -2.61 4.51 -6.90
C THR A 64 -3.35 3.20 -6.91
N THR A 65 -2.72 2.17 -7.44
CA THR A 65 -3.16 0.77 -7.35
C THR A 65 -2.16 -0.03 -6.54
N VAL A 66 -2.62 -1.09 -5.90
CA VAL A 66 -1.76 -1.97 -5.09
C VAL A 66 -1.37 -3.18 -5.94
N ASP A 67 -0.07 -3.51 -5.98
CA ASP A 67 0.41 -4.76 -6.58
C ASP A 67 0.13 -5.91 -5.62
N ASP A 68 -0.77 -6.80 -6.01
CA ASP A 68 -1.27 -7.92 -5.22
C ASP A 68 -0.36 -9.17 -5.25
N LYS A 69 0.85 -9.06 -5.82
CA LYS A 69 1.84 -10.13 -5.80
C LYS A 69 2.25 -10.46 -4.37
N VAL A 70 2.45 -11.75 -4.14
CA VAL A 70 2.97 -12.25 -2.85
C VAL A 70 4.38 -11.74 -2.63
N GLY A 71 4.64 -11.20 -1.45
CA GLY A 71 5.95 -10.72 -1.05
C GLY A 71 6.92 -11.84 -0.67
N ARG A 72 8.05 -11.46 -0.08
CA ARG A 72 9.07 -12.41 0.38
C ARG A 72 8.62 -13.06 1.68
N MET A 73 8.57 -14.39 1.72
CA MET A 73 8.27 -15.13 2.94
C MET A 73 9.54 -15.40 3.73
N GLN A 74 9.49 -15.13 5.04
CA GLN A 74 10.58 -15.39 5.97
C GLN A 74 10.07 -16.16 7.18
N ILE A 75 10.84 -17.15 7.64
CA ILE A 75 10.51 -17.95 8.82
C ILE A 75 10.52 -17.04 10.06
N SER A 76 9.48 -17.17 10.88
CA SER A 76 9.36 -16.53 12.18
C SER A 76 9.35 -17.56 13.30
N PRO A 77 9.95 -17.25 14.46
CA PRO A 77 9.88 -18.11 15.64
C PRO A 77 8.52 -18.07 16.34
N ASN A 78 7.67 -17.08 16.04
CA ASN A 78 6.38 -16.92 16.67
C ASN A 78 5.33 -17.80 15.94
N PRO A 79 4.65 -18.74 16.63
CA PRO A 79 3.63 -19.60 16.03
C PRO A 79 2.36 -18.84 15.56
N LEU A 80 2.14 -17.60 16.04
CA LEU A 80 1.01 -16.77 15.62
C LEU A 80 1.34 -15.85 14.45
N ASP A 81 2.57 -15.90 13.95
CA ASP A 81 2.92 -15.23 12.69
C ASP A 81 2.47 -16.11 11.53
N ILE A 82 1.63 -15.56 10.68
CA ILE A 82 0.90 -16.28 9.63
C ILE A 82 1.04 -15.52 8.33
N SER A 83 1.44 -16.19 7.27
CA SER A 83 1.47 -15.59 5.92
C SER A 83 0.47 -16.25 4.99
N ILE A 84 0.01 -15.52 3.99
CA ILE A 84 -0.83 -16.04 2.92
C ILE A 84 0.05 -16.28 1.69
N ALA A 85 0.17 -17.55 1.26
CA ALA A 85 0.99 -17.94 0.10
C ALA A 85 0.27 -17.73 -1.24
N SER A 86 -0.93 -17.18 -1.24
CA SER A 86 -1.73 -16.81 -2.39
C SER A 86 -2.08 -15.31 -2.35
N LYS A 87 -2.79 -14.83 -3.35
CA LYS A 87 -3.42 -13.51 -3.28
C LYS A 87 -4.50 -13.51 -2.20
N GLY A 88 -4.74 -12.36 -1.57
CA GLY A 88 -5.78 -12.17 -0.56
C GLY A 88 -5.29 -11.41 0.66
N TYR A 89 -6.19 -11.11 1.57
CA TYR A 89 -5.96 -10.29 2.76
C TYR A 89 -6.68 -10.88 3.95
N PHE A 90 -6.07 -10.79 5.13
CA PHE A 90 -6.76 -11.07 6.38
C PHE A 90 -7.80 -9.98 6.65
N GLN A 91 -8.98 -10.39 7.11
CA GLN A 91 -9.99 -9.47 7.58
C GLN A 91 -9.79 -9.17 9.06
N THR A 92 -9.84 -7.90 9.42
CA THR A 92 -9.72 -7.41 10.79
C THR A 92 -10.81 -6.41 11.11
N GLN A 93 -11.24 -6.37 12.36
CA GLN A 93 -12.20 -5.42 12.87
C GLN A 93 -11.54 -4.45 13.83
N SER A 94 -11.51 -3.18 13.46
CA SER A 94 -11.09 -2.07 14.32
C SER A 94 -12.31 -1.27 14.81
N ALA A 95 -12.08 -0.25 15.66
CA ALA A 95 -13.13 0.68 16.08
C ALA A 95 -13.77 1.46 14.91
N GLU A 96 -13.02 1.64 13.82
CA GLU A 96 -13.44 2.36 12.61
C GLU A 96 -14.21 1.47 11.60
N GLY A 97 -14.25 0.15 11.82
CA GLY A 97 -14.89 -0.81 10.93
C GLY A 97 -14.00 -1.97 10.51
N ILE A 98 -14.41 -2.67 9.44
CA ILE A 98 -13.66 -3.79 8.88
C ILE A 98 -12.54 -3.24 8.00
N LYS A 99 -11.32 -3.73 8.24
CA LYS A 99 -10.13 -3.45 7.45
C LYS A 99 -9.51 -4.75 6.95
N VAL A 100 -8.76 -4.65 5.88
CA VAL A 100 -8.01 -5.78 5.33
C VAL A 100 -6.51 -5.53 5.45
N THR A 101 -5.73 -6.59 5.71
CA THR A 101 -4.28 -6.49 5.88
C THR A 101 -3.57 -7.74 5.39
N ARG A 102 -2.33 -7.58 4.90
CA ARG A 102 -1.40 -8.69 4.65
C ARG A 102 -0.49 -8.98 5.85
N ASP A 103 -0.47 -8.08 6.86
CA ASP A 103 0.31 -8.30 8.08
C ASP A 103 -0.36 -9.39 8.91
N GLY A 104 0.26 -10.55 8.96
CA GLY A 104 -0.21 -11.72 9.69
C GLY A 104 0.48 -11.93 11.04
N ARG A 105 1.11 -10.90 11.61
CA ARG A 105 1.66 -10.95 12.96
C ARG A 105 0.54 -10.77 13.98
N PHE A 106 0.04 -11.90 14.47
CA PHE A 106 -1.06 -11.90 15.43
C PHE A 106 -0.56 -12.11 16.85
N LYS A 107 -1.38 -11.69 17.80
CA LYS A 107 -1.20 -11.90 19.23
C LYS A 107 -2.50 -12.39 19.84
N LEU A 108 -2.38 -13.08 20.96
CA LEU A 108 -3.52 -13.56 21.75
C LEU A 108 -3.62 -12.73 23.03
N ASP A 109 -4.82 -12.27 23.35
CA ASP A 109 -5.08 -11.61 24.62
C ASP A 109 -5.42 -12.62 25.74
N LYS A 110 -5.56 -12.12 26.95
CA LYS A 110 -5.92 -12.95 28.12
C LYS A 110 -7.33 -13.54 28.05
N GLU A 111 -8.18 -12.97 27.22
CA GLU A 111 -9.56 -13.40 27.03
C GLU A 111 -9.70 -14.43 25.89
N GLY A 112 -8.61 -14.73 25.20
CA GLY A 112 -8.55 -15.66 24.08
C GLY A 112 -8.91 -15.04 22.73
N ASN A 113 -8.97 -13.70 22.61
CA ASN A 113 -9.20 -13.07 21.30
C ASN A 113 -7.91 -13.02 20.48
N LEU A 114 -8.02 -13.36 19.21
CA LEU A 114 -6.93 -13.21 18.25
C LEU A 114 -6.91 -11.77 17.72
N LEU A 115 -5.80 -11.06 17.97
CA LEU A 115 -5.63 -9.66 17.65
C LEU A 115 -4.45 -9.43 16.70
N THR A 116 -4.50 -8.35 15.94
CA THR A 116 -3.34 -7.78 15.25
C THR A 116 -2.44 -7.03 16.24
N LEU A 117 -1.27 -6.57 15.78
CA LEU A 117 -0.40 -5.72 16.61
C LEU A 117 -1.09 -4.42 17.04
N ASP A 118 -2.00 -3.89 16.23
CA ASP A 118 -2.77 -2.67 16.47
C ASP A 118 -4.06 -2.90 17.27
N ASP A 119 -4.17 -4.04 18.00
CA ASP A 119 -5.32 -4.41 18.80
C ASP A 119 -6.65 -4.60 18.03
N SER A 120 -6.60 -4.69 16.71
CA SER A 120 -7.77 -5.02 15.90
C SER A 120 -8.08 -6.52 15.97
N LYS A 121 -9.37 -6.89 16.07
CA LYS A 121 -9.78 -8.29 16.14
C LYS A 121 -9.68 -8.96 14.78
N VAL A 122 -9.05 -10.13 14.72
CA VAL A 122 -9.00 -10.94 13.50
C VAL A 122 -10.35 -11.62 13.29
N LEU A 123 -10.88 -11.53 12.07
CA LEU A 123 -12.16 -12.11 11.72
C LEU A 123 -12.01 -13.51 11.12
N SER A 124 -13.01 -14.33 11.36
CA SER A 124 -13.17 -15.64 10.74
C SER A 124 -13.78 -15.51 9.33
N ASN A 125 -13.82 -16.61 8.60
CA ASN A 125 -14.51 -16.70 7.32
C ASN A 125 -16.02 -16.43 7.40
N THR A 126 -16.61 -16.46 8.61
CA THR A 126 -18.02 -16.08 8.86
C THR A 126 -18.19 -14.60 9.22
N GLY A 127 -17.09 -13.82 9.24
CA GLY A 127 -17.11 -12.40 9.63
C GLY A 127 -17.18 -12.15 11.14
N MET A 128 -17.08 -13.18 11.96
CA MET A 128 -17.09 -13.06 13.42
C MET A 128 -15.65 -13.00 13.97
N PRO A 129 -15.38 -12.22 15.04
CA PRO A 129 -14.09 -12.22 15.71
C PRO A 129 -13.68 -13.63 16.17
N ILE A 130 -12.43 -13.98 15.94
CA ILE A 130 -11.91 -15.29 16.38
C ILE A 130 -11.59 -15.19 17.86
N LYS A 131 -12.24 -16.07 18.65
CA LYS A 131 -12.02 -16.22 20.08
C LYS A 131 -11.76 -17.69 20.43
N LEU A 132 -10.65 -17.93 21.09
CA LEU A 132 -10.32 -19.25 21.61
C LEU A 132 -11.06 -19.49 22.94
N HIS A 133 -11.76 -20.62 23.05
CA HIS A 133 -12.41 -21.01 24.29
C HIS A 133 -11.41 -21.53 25.33
N ILE A 134 -10.26 -22.03 24.87
CA ILE A 134 -9.16 -22.51 25.71
C ILE A 134 -7.95 -21.64 25.34
N VAL A 135 -7.47 -20.85 26.30
CA VAL A 135 -6.22 -20.10 26.16
C VAL A 135 -5.07 -21.02 26.51
N PRO A 136 -4.20 -21.39 25.57
CA PRO A 136 -3.09 -22.27 25.82
C PRO A 136 -1.98 -21.52 26.59
N ASP A 137 -1.28 -22.24 27.49
CA ASP A 137 -0.11 -21.70 28.19
C ASP A 137 1.09 -21.49 27.24
N ASP A 138 1.21 -22.34 26.21
CA ASP A 138 2.23 -22.20 25.15
C ASP A 138 1.54 -22.04 23.79
N LEU A 139 1.92 -20.97 23.09
CA LEU A 139 1.41 -20.65 21.74
C LEU A 139 1.71 -21.76 20.72
N LYS A 140 2.67 -22.64 20.97
CA LYS A 140 2.96 -23.82 20.14
C LYS A 140 1.83 -24.86 20.11
N GLN A 141 0.90 -24.78 21.05
CA GLN A 141 -0.30 -25.63 21.09
C GLN A 141 -1.37 -25.17 20.08
N ILE A 142 -1.18 -24.00 19.48
CA ILE A 142 -2.02 -23.50 18.40
C ILE A 142 -1.46 -24.01 17.07
N LYS A 143 -2.30 -24.65 16.29
CA LYS A 143 -1.96 -25.13 14.94
C LYS A 143 -2.91 -24.56 13.92
N ILE A 144 -2.33 -24.10 12.81
CA ILE A 144 -3.09 -23.56 11.70
C ILE A 144 -2.72 -24.37 10.46
N ASN A 145 -3.73 -24.89 9.80
CA ASN A 145 -3.51 -25.67 8.58
C ASN A 145 -3.47 -24.77 7.33
N ASP A 146 -3.10 -25.33 6.20
CA ASP A 146 -2.96 -24.61 4.92
C ASP A 146 -4.28 -23.94 4.44
N ARG A 147 -5.43 -24.45 4.90
CA ARG A 147 -6.74 -23.86 4.61
C ARG A 147 -7.16 -22.76 5.59
N GLY A 148 -6.29 -22.41 6.54
CA GLY A 148 -6.57 -21.39 7.54
C GLY A 148 -7.44 -21.86 8.72
N LEU A 149 -7.64 -23.17 8.92
CA LEU A 149 -8.32 -23.68 10.13
C LEU A 149 -7.37 -23.54 11.32
N LEU A 150 -7.75 -22.72 12.28
CA LEU A 150 -7.10 -22.54 13.55
C LEU A 150 -7.62 -23.63 14.51
N SER A 151 -6.70 -24.39 15.09
CA SER A 151 -6.99 -25.47 16.05
C SER A 151 -6.13 -25.29 17.30
N VAL A 152 -6.69 -25.61 18.46
CA VAL A 152 -6.00 -25.52 19.74
C VAL A 152 -5.94 -26.90 20.37
N PHE A 153 -4.83 -27.25 21.00
CA PHE A 153 -4.71 -28.49 21.75
C PHE A 153 -5.51 -28.38 23.05
N ASN A 154 -6.49 -29.27 23.21
CA ASN A 154 -7.27 -29.39 24.46
C ASN A 154 -6.60 -30.41 25.36
N PRO A 155 -6.04 -30.01 26.54
CA PRO A 155 -5.37 -30.92 27.46
C PRO A 155 -6.31 -31.96 28.09
N THR A 156 -7.61 -31.68 28.19
CA THR A 156 -8.61 -32.59 28.78
C THR A 156 -8.94 -33.72 27.82
N THR A 157 -9.08 -33.44 26.52
CA THR A 157 -9.42 -34.46 25.51
C THR A 157 -8.20 -35.02 24.79
N CYS A 158 -6.99 -34.44 25.03
CA CYS A 158 -5.74 -34.78 24.36
C CYS A 158 -5.85 -34.73 22.82
N LYS A 159 -6.68 -33.83 22.29
CA LYS A 159 -6.93 -33.67 20.85
C LYS A 159 -6.80 -32.21 20.42
N LEU A 160 -6.50 -32.01 19.13
CA LEU A 160 -6.61 -30.73 18.49
C LEU A 160 -8.09 -30.44 18.16
N GLU A 161 -8.61 -29.39 18.72
CA GLU A 161 -9.99 -28.92 18.48
C GLU A 161 -9.96 -27.74 17.55
N GLY A 162 -10.70 -27.81 16.43
CA GLY A 162 -10.84 -26.71 15.47
C GLY A 162 -11.71 -25.61 16.06
N VAL A 163 -11.24 -24.37 16.01
CA VAL A 163 -11.92 -23.20 16.55
C VAL A 163 -12.65 -22.43 15.45
N ALA A 164 -11.92 -21.98 14.45
CA ALA A 164 -12.45 -21.18 13.35
C ALA A 164 -11.50 -21.20 12.13
N TYR A 165 -12.04 -20.87 10.97
CA TYR A 165 -11.22 -20.56 9.79
C TYR A 165 -10.87 -19.08 9.78
N LEU A 166 -9.65 -18.73 9.41
CA LEU A 166 -9.23 -17.34 9.17
C LEU A 166 -10.03 -16.75 8.01
N GLY A 167 -10.53 -15.54 8.19
CA GLY A 167 -11.21 -14.77 7.15
C GLY A 167 -10.18 -14.19 6.19
N VAL A 168 -10.06 -14.78 5.01
CA VAL A 168 -9.20 -14.29 3.93
C VAL A 168 -10.06 -13.90 2.76
N VAL A 169 -9.88 -12.68 2.27
CA VAL A 169 -10.65 -12.11 1.16
C VAL A 169 -9.71 -11.60 0.07
N ASP A 170 -10.23 -11.47 -1.14
CA ASP A 170 -9.53 -10.80 -2.23
C ASP A 170 -9.66 -9.26 -2.14
N ALA A 171 -9.14 -8.56 -3.12
CA ALA A 171 -9.19 -7.10 -3.19
C ALA A 171 -10.63 -6.55 -3.30
N ASP A 172 -11.57 -7.33 -3.83
CA ASP A 172 -12.97 -6.97 -3.99
C ASP A 172 -13.82 -7.33 -2.75
N GLY A 173 -13.20 -7.96 -1.73
CA GLY A 173 -13.85 -8.40 -0.50
C GLY A 173 -14.52 -9.77 -0.60
N ALA A 174 -14.35 -10.52 -1.69
CA ALA A 174 -14.89 -11.86 -1.83
C ALA A 174 -14.06 -12.87 -1.03
N LEU A 175 -14.72 -13.79 -0.33
CA LEU A 175 -14.10 -14.78 0.53
C LEU A 175 -13.31 -15.82 -0.29
N ILE A 176 -12.06 -16.06 0.11
CA ILE A 176 -11.18 -17.09 -0.48
C ILE A 176 -11.30 -18.37 0.35
N MET A 177 -11.80 -19.45 -0.26
CA MET A 177 -12.07 -20.73 0.43
C MET A 177 -10.80 -21.56 0.67
N ASP A 178 -9.73 -21.37 -0.10
CA ASP A 178 -8.44 -22.06 0.03
C ASP A 178 -7.28 -21.05 -0.04
N PRO A 179 -7.04 -20.31 1.05
CA PRO A 179 -6.10 -19.19 1.07
C PRO A 179 -4.62 -19.57 1.06
N LYS A 180 -4.27 -20.87 1.19
CA LYS A 180 -2.90 -21.38 1.26
C LYS A 180 -2.08 -20.69 2.36
N VAL A 181 -2.55 -20.79 3.58
CA VAL A 181 -1.94 -20.14 4.74
C VAL A 181 -0.71 -20.91 5.20
N LYS A 182 0.32 -20.20 5.64
CA LYS A 182 1.53 -20.79 6.27
C LYS A 182 1.73 -20.22 7.66
N GLN A 183 1.76 -21.10 8.66
CA GLN A 183 2.05 -20.79 10.05
C GLN A 183 3.57 -20.67 10.27
N GLY A 184 4.00 -19.72 11.12
CA GLY A 184 5.42 -19.50 11.43
C GLY A 184 6.18 -18.80 10.32
N TYR A 185 5.49 -18.01 9.49
CA TYR A 185 6.08 -17.21 8.44
C TYR A 185 5.53 -15.78 8.47
N ASN A 186 6.39 -14.82 8.21
CA ASN A 186 6.04 -13.44 7.91
C ASN A 186 6.17 -13.17 6.43
N GLU A 187 5.25 -12.42 5.87
CA GLU A 187 5.33 -11.91 4.50
C GLU A 187 5.90 -10.49 4.53
N PHE A 188 7.12 -10.32 4.03
CA PHE A 188 7.72 -9.02 3.81
C PHE A 188 7.24 -8.42 2.49
N SER A 189 7.48 -7.13 2.32
CA SER A 189 7.08 -6.38 1.14
C SER A 189 7.49 -7.06 -0.18
N ASN A 190 6.66 -6.90 -1.21
CA ASN A 190 6.95 -7.26 -2.60
C ASN A 190 7.72 -6.16 -3.37
N VAL A 191 8.13 -5.09 -2.69
CA VAL A 191 8.93 -4.00 -3.26
C VAL A 191 10.33 -4.48 -3.61
N SER A 192 10.82 -4.10 -4.79
CA SER A 192 12.21 -4.26 -5.21
C SER A 192 12.90 -2.90 -5.21
N LEU A 193 13.84 -2.68 -4.30
CA LEU A 193 14.58 -1.41 -4.23
C LEU A 193 15.27 -1.05 -5.54
N GLN A 194 15.80 -2.05 -6.25
CA GLN A 194 16.46 -1.83 -7.53
C GLN A 194 15.50 -1.29 -8.57
N GLU A 195 14.28 -1.88 -8.66
CA GLU A 195 13.25 -1.43 -9.60
C GLU A 195 12.75 -0.04 -9.23
N GLU A 196 12.54 0.26 -7.93
CA GLU A 196 12.13 1.58 -7.47
C GLU A 196 13.18 2.65 -7.80
N PHE A 197 14.47 2.40 -7.58
CA PHE A 197 15.52 3.35 -7.95
C PHE A 197 15.64 3.56 -9.46
N VAL A 198 15.51 2.50 -10.26
CA VAL A 198 15.54 2.62 -11.72
C VAL A 198 14.34 3.43 -12.23
N SER A 199 13.14 3.23 -11.67
CA SER A 199 11.94 3.98 -12.04
C SER A 199 11.96 5.43 -11.57
N LEU A 200 12.61 5.72 -10.44
CA LEU A 200 12.72 7.06 -9.87
C LEU A 200 13.61 8.00 -10.69
N MET A 201 14.69 7.49 -11.28
CA MET A 201 15.67 8.32 -12.01
C MET A 201 15.08 9.14 -13.16
N PRO A 202 14.26 8.59 -14.08
CA PRO A 202 13.63 9.37 -15.12
C PRO A 202 12.64 10.42 -14.57
N VAL A 203 11.92 10.11 -13.48
CA VAL A 203 10.98 11.04 -12.85
C VAL A 203 11.71 12.28 -12.31
N ILE A 204 12.84 12.08 -11.61
CA ILE A 204 13.69 13.19 -11.12
C ILE A 204 14.19 14.04 -12.29
N LYS A 205 14.67 13.41 -13.37
CA LYS A 205 15.14 14.15 -14.56
C LYS A 205 14.02 14.94 -15.23
N ASN A 206 12.81 14.40 -15.32
CA ASN A 206 11.64 15.09 -15.84
C ASN A 206 11.27 16.29 -14.96
N PHE A 207 11.25 16.11 -13.65
CA PHE A 207 11.03 17.20 -12.70
C PHE A 207 12.03 18.34 -12.90
N ASP A 208 13.32 18.04 -12.98
CA ASP A 208 14.38 19.03 -13.20
C ASP A 208 14.25 19.74 -14.56
N ALA A 209 13.90 19.01 -15.63
CA ALA A 209 13.68 19.60 -16.94
C ALA A 209 12.45 20.55 -16.93
N ASN A 210 11.35 20.14 -16.30
CA ASN A 210 10.16 20.99 -16.15
C ASN A 210 10.44 22.23 -15.29
N ARG A 211 11.25 22.09 -14.24
CA ARG A 211 11.71 23.21 -13.41
C ARG A 211 12.54 24.21 -14.21
N GLN A 212 13.47 23.73 -15.04
CA GLN A 212 14.28 24.58 -15.91
C GLN A 212 13.41 25.32 -16.94
N LEU A 213 12.46 24.61 -17.57
CA LEU A 213 11.51 25.19 -18.51
C LEU A 213 10.66 26.29 -17.86
N PHE A 214 10.16 26.04 -16.65
CA PHE A 214 9.44 27.04 -15.86
C PHE A 214 10.29 28.31 -15.61
N MET A 215 11.56 28.14 -15.21
CA MET A 215 12.47 29.25 -14.95
C MET A 215 12.73 30.10 -16.22
N ILE A 216 12.98 29.42 -17.35
CA ILE A 216 13.19 30.13 -18.66
C ILE A 216 11.95 30.93 -19.04
N GLN A 217 10.77 30.33 -18.91
CA GLN A 217 9.52 31.02 -19.26
C GLN A 217 9.24 32.20 -18.33
N ASN A 218 9.51 32.05 -17.04
CA ASN A 218 9.37 33.15 -16.08
C ASN A 218 10.34 34.29 -16.37
N GLN A 219 11.60 34.01 -16.72
CA GLN A 219 12.58 35.01 -17.14
C GLN A 219 12.13 35.74 -18.42
N ASN A 220 11.60 35.01 -19.40
CA ASN A 220 11.07 35.61 -20.62
C ASN A 220 9.88 36.53 -20.32
N LEU A 221 8.98 36.13 -19.43
CA LEU A 221 7.87 36.97 -19.00
C LEU A 221 8.37 38.27 -18.34
N GLN A 222 9.35 38.17 -17.44
CA GLN A 222 9.97 39.33 -16.78
C GLN A 222 10.60 40.31 -17.80
N LYS A 223 11.32 39.76 -18.81
CA LYS A 223 11.89 40.59 -19.88
C LYS A 223 10.81 41.35 -20.70
N VAL A 224 9.71 40.65 -21.03
CA VAL A 224 8.58 41.27 -21.73
C VAL A 224 7.96 42.40 -20.91
N ILE A 225 7.74 42.15 -19.60
CA ILE A 225 7.19 43.18 -18.69
C ILE A 225 8.12 44.40 -18.57
N SER A 226 9.43 44.17 -18.42
CA SER A 226 10.40 45.27 -18.32
C SER A 226 10.51 46.09 -19.61
N GLN A 227 10.45 45.44 -20.78
CA GLN A 227 10.45 46.14 -22.07
C GLN A 227 9.18 46.94 -22.31
N LEU A 228 8.02 46.44 -21.89
CA LEU A 228 6.76 47.18 -21.98
C LEU A 228 6.72 48.37 -21.01
N GLY A 229 7.27 48.21 -19.80
CA GLY A 229 7.32 49.27 -18.80
C GLY A 229 8.35 50.36 -19.11
N SER A 230 9.36 50.08 -19.95
CA SER A 230 10.34 51.10 -20.42
C SER A 230 9.91 51.84 -21.71
N ALA A 231 8.82 51.41 -22.33
CA ALA A 231 8.27 52.01 -23.54
C ALA A 231 7.14 53.02 -23.27
N THR A 232 6.83 53.28 -22.01
CA THR A 232 5.94 54.34 -21.50
C THR A 232 6.74 55.41 -20.82
#